data_499bafe3eefa67c5dc7f24f5d7ca6e90
#
_entry.id   499bafe3eefa67c5dc7f24f5d7ca6e90
#
_cell.length_a   1.000
_cell.length_b   1.000
_cell.length_c   1.000
_cell.angle_alpha   90.00
_cell.angle_beta   90.00
_cell.angle_gamma   90.00
#
_symmetry.space_group_name_H-M   'P 1'
#
loop_
_entity.id
_entity.type
_entity.pdbx_description
1 polymer ?
#
loop_
_entity_poly.entity_id
_entity_poly.type
_entity_poly.pdbx_seq_one_letter_code
_entity_poly.pdbx_strand_id
1 'polypeptide(L)'
;MLELSIKTASGDISAFRKIVSDGISEERKKIEYALERTHRIIKNFEETHGMSSEEFLRGFQKGEIEENSDIFEWWAEIKVSKELEDKLHMVESIEICQ
;
A
#
# COMPACT_ATOMS: atom_id res chain seq x y z
N MET A 1 6.13 26.01 -1.80
CA MET A 1 6.97 25.35 -0.82
C MET A 1 6.31 25.38 0.53
N LEU A 2 6.58 24.35 1.30
CA LEU A 2 5.93 24.17 2.58
C LEU A 2 6.31 25.23 3.62
N GLU A 3 7.54 25.68 3.59
CA GLU A 3 7.97 26.70 4.55
C GLU A 3 7.25 28.03 4.39
N LEU A 4 6.80 28.34 3.20
CA LEU A 4 6.01 29.54 2.97
C LEU A 4 4.65 29.44 3.63
N SER A 5 4.04 28.26 3.55
CA SER A 5 2.76 28.00 4.19
C SER A 5 2.85 28.16 5.71
N ILE A 6 3.92 27.68 6.29
CA ILE A 6 4.15 27.77 7.73
C ILE A 6 4.24 29.23 8.17
N LYS A 7 4.92 30.05 7.39
CA LYS A 7 5.09 31.48 7.74
C LYS A 7 3.78 32.25 7.70
N THR A 8 2.87 31.85 6.82
CA THR A 8 1.62 32.56 6.64
C THR A 8 0.53 32.12 7.59
N ALA A 9 0.76 31.08 8.35
CA ALA A 9 -0.25 30.48 9.20
C ALA A 9 -0.35 31.22 10.56
N SER A 10 -0.28 32.52 10.57
CA SER A 10 -0.39 33.36 11.76
C SER A 10 0.48 32.92 12.94
N GLY A 11 1.55 32.23 12.64
CA GLY A 11 2.49 31.77 13.65
C GLY A 11 2.04 30.55 14.43
N ASP A 12 0.92 29.95 14.08
CA ASP A 12 0.42 28.79 14.81
C ASP A 12 0.96 27.49 14.21
N ILE A 13 2.20 27.17 14.56
CA ILE A 13 2.88 25.98 14.10
C ILE A 13 2.21 24.72 14.66
N SER A 14 1.66 24.80 15.87
CA SER A 14 0.96 23.67 16.48
C SER A 14 -0.25 23.24 15.67
N ALA A 15 -1.05 24.19 15.23
CA ALA A 15 -2.23 23.90 14.42
C ALA A 15 -1.81 23.32 13.07
N PHE A 16 -0.76 23.87 12.48
CA PHE A 16 -0.23 23.36 11.21
C PHE A 16 0.23 21.90 11.35
N ARG A 17 1.01 21.62 12.39
CA ARG A 17 1.50 20.27 12.65
C ARG A 17 0.35 19.31 12.85
N LYS A 18 -0.69 19.73 13.55
CA LYS A 18 -1.84 18.86 13.77
C LYS A 18 -2.53 18.52 12.46
N ILE A 19 -2.71 19.49 11.59
CA ILE A 19 -3.34 19.27 10.29
C ILE A 19 -2.52 18.28 9.46
N VAL A 20 -1.20 18.46 9.41
CA VAL A 20 -0.31 17.58 8.67
C VAL A 20 -0.33 16.18 9.28
N SER A 21 -0.23 16.08 10.60
CA SER A 21 -0.25 14.81 11.30
C SER A 21 -1.56 14.05 11.06
N ASP A 22 -2.68 14.75 11.14
CA ASP A 22 -3.99 14.15 10.89
C ASP A 22 -4.09 13.64 9.43
N GLY A 23 -3.59 14.44 8.48
CA GLY A 23 -3.58 14.04 7.07
C GLY A 23 -2.75 12.81 6.81
N ILE A 24 -1.58 12.73 7.43
CA ILE A 24 -0.70 11.57 7.29
C ILE A 24 -1.35 10.34 7.92
N SER A 25 -1.96 10.50 9.08
CA SER A 25 -2.65 9.41 9.75
C SER A 25 -3.83 8.88 8.91
N GLU A 26 -4.58 9.77 8.28
CA GLU A 26 -5.67 9.37 7.39
C GLU A 26 -5.14 8.63 6.17
N GLU A 27 -4.02 9.08 5.62
CA GLU A 27 -3.40 8.40 4.48
C GLU A 27 -2.94 7.00 4.88
N ARG A 28 -2.35 6.84 6.06
CA ARG A 28 -1.95 5.53 6.56
C ARG A 28 -3.16 4.59 6.66
N LYS A 29 -4.27 5.08 7.18
CA LYS A 29 -5.50 4.27 7.31
C LYS A 29 -6.02 3.82 5.96
N LYS A 30 -5.99 4.69 4.96
CA LYS A 30 -6.41 4.33 3.60
C LYS A 30 -5.56 3.22 3.02
N ILE A 31 -4.24 3.32 3.22
CA ILE A 31 -3.30 2.31 2.72
C ILE A 31 -3.52 0.99 3.42
N GLU A 32 -3.68 1.01 4.75
CA GLU A 32 -3.94 -0.20 5.53
C GLU A 32 -5.23 -0.89 5.10
N TYR A 33 -6.26 -0.11 4.86
CA TYR A 33 -7.54 -0.64 4.40
C TYR A 33 -7.39 -1.29 3.01
N ALA A 34 -6.70 -0.62 2.11
CA ALA A 34 -6.47 -1.14 0.77
C ALA A 34 -5.62 -2.42 0.80
N LEU A 35 -4.60 -2.47 1.67
CA LEU A 35 -3.79 -3.66 1.86
C LEU A 35 -4.61 -4.83 2.36
N GLU A 36 -5.46 -4.59 3.35
CA GLU A 36 -6.30 -5.64 3.90
C GLU A 36 -7.20 -6.23 2.82
N ARG A 37 -7.80 -5.36 2.00
CA ARG A 37 -8.64 -5.80 0.89
C ARG A 37 -7.85 -6.62 -0.12
N THR A 38 -6.67 -6.14 -0.50
CA THR A 38 -5.81 -6.82 -1.46
C THR A 38 -5.35 -8.18 -0.94
N HIS A 39 -5.00 -8.24 0.35
CA HIS A 39 -4.58 -9.51 0.95
C HIS A 39 -5.71 -10.54 0.97
N ARG A 40 -6.95 -10.09 1.18
CA ARG A 40 -8.09 -11.02 1.12
C ARG A 40 -8.28 -11.59 -0.29
N ILE A 41 -8.10 -10.74 -1.30
CA ILE A 41 -8.22 -11.18 -2.69
C ILE A 41 -7.12 -12.18 -3.03
N ILE A 42 -5.88 -11.87 -2.63
CA ILE A 42 -4.74 -12.75 -2.87
C ILE A 42 -4.94 -14.09 -2.17
N LYS A 43 -5.40 -14.06 -0.93
CA LYS A 43 -5.64 -15.29 -0.18
C LYS A 43 -6.69 -16.15 -0.85
N ASN A 44 -7.72 -15.53 -1.41
CA ASN A 44 -8.74 -16.24 -2.14
C ASN A 44 -8.18 -16.94 -3.37
N PHE A 45 -7.29 -16.29 -4.10
CA PHE A 45 -6.61 -16.91 -5.24
C PHE A 45 -5.75 -18.08 -4.79
N GLU A 46 -5.02 -17.91 -3.69
CA GLU A 46 -4.17 -18.99 -3.15
C GLU A 46 -5.00 -20.22 -2.79
N GLU A 47 -6.14 -20.01 -2.17
CA GLU A 47 -7.04 -21.10 -1.80
C GLU A 47 -7.66 -21.77 -3.02
N THR A 48 -8.09 -20.96 -3.98
CA THR A 48 -8.71 -21.48 -5.19
C THR A 48 -7.74 -22.32 -6.01
N HIS A 49 -6.49 -21.92 -6.10
CA HIS A 49 -5.50 -22.58 -6.93
C HIS A 49 -4.61 -23.56 -6.15
N GLY A 50 -4.75 -23.61 -4.83
CA GLY A 50 -4.01 -24.57 -4.02
C GLY A 50 -2.51 -24.34 -3.99
N MET A 51 -2.07 -23.09 -4.09
CA MET A 51 -0.64 -22.76 -4.04
C MET A 51 -0.43 -21.40 -3.42
N SER A 52 0.76 -21.15 -2.87
CA SER A 52 1.12 -19.87 -2.34
C SER A 52 1.41 -18.88 -3.47
N SER A 53 1.35 -17.58 -3.16
CA SER A 53 1.71 -16.56 -4.14
C SER A 53 3.17 -16.66 -4.56
N GLU A 54 4.04 -17.09 -3.66
CA GLU A 54 5.45 -17.31 -3.99
C GLU A 54 5.63 -18.40 -5.03
N GLU A 55 4.95 -19.53 -4.83
CA GLU A 55 4.96 -20.63 -5.80
C GLU A 55 4.37 -20.18 -7.13
N PHE A 56 3.27 -19.44 -7.06
CA PHE A 56 2.62 -18.91 -8.24
C PHE A 56 3.57 -18.02 -9.05
N LEU A 57 4.25 -17.09 -8.39
CA LEU A 57 5.16 -16.17 -9.08
C LEU A 57 6.32 -16.91 -9.73
N ARG A 58 6.86 -17.91 -9.05
CA ARG A 58 7.95 -18.71 -9.63
C ARG A 58 7.49 -19.43 -10.89
N GLY A 59 6.34 -20.06 -10.83
CA GLY A 59 5.79 -20.77 -11.99
C GLY A 59 5.40 -19.81 -13.10
N PHE A 60 4.84 -18.67 -12.75
CA PHE A 60 4.43 -17.67 -13.74
C PHE A 60 5.65 -17.12 -14.48
N GLN A 61 6.73 -16.83 -13.77
CA GLN A 61 7.96 -16.32 -14.38
C GLN A 61 8.62 -17.36 -15.30
N LYS A 62 8.46 -18.62 -15.00
CA LYS A 62 9.02 -19.72 -15.81
C LYS A 62 8.11 -20.10 -16.96
N GLY A 63 6.95 -19.50 -17.07
CA GLY A 63 6.00 -19.83 -18.10
C GLY A 63 5.29 -21.17 -17.88
N GLU A 64 5.28 -21.66 -16.64
CA GLU A 64 4.69 -22.96 -16.29
C GLU A 64 3.21 -22.88 -15.96
N ILE A 65 2.67 -21.67 -15.86
CA ILE A 65 1.28 -21.45 -15.50
C ILE A 65 0.53 -20.93 -16.71
N GLU A 66 -0.58 -21.57 -17.02
CA GLU A 66 -1.41 -21.15 -18.14
C GLU A 66 -2.03 -19.79 -17.86
N GLU A 67 -1.81 -18.84 -18.79
CA GLU A 67 -2.27 -17.48 -18.64
C GLU A 67 -3.75 -17.36 -18.96
N ASN A 68 -4.48 -16.72 -18.06
CA ASN A 68 -5.88 -16.38 -18.26
C ASN A 68 -6.21 -15.17 -17.39
N SER A 69 -7.45 -14.71 -17.40
CA SER A 69 -7.81 -13.50 -16.68
C SER A 69 -7.60 -13.61 -15.17
N ASP A 70 -7.89 -14.78 -14.59
CA ASP A 70 -7.69 -15.00 -13.16
C ASP A 70 -6.20 -14.93 -12.80
N ILE A 71 -5.36 -15.51 -13.63
CA ILE A 71 -3.92 -15.50 -13.40
C ILE A 71 -3.36 -14.09 -13.47
N PHE A 72 -3.78 -13.32 -14.46
CA PHE A 72 -3.34 -11.92 -14.57
C PHE A 72 -3.86 -11.07 -13.42
N GLU A 73 -5.08 -11.31 -12.97
CA GLU A 73 -5.65 -10.59 -11.85
C GLU A 73 -4.88 -10.89 -10.56
N TRP A 74 -4.54 -12.16 -10.33
CA TRP A 74 -3.73 -12.56 -9.17
C TRP A 74 -2.37 -11.85 -9.19
N TRP A 75 -1.71 -11.91 -10.34
CA TRP A 75 -0.41 -11.25 -10.52
C TRP A 75 -0.52 -9.74 -10.23
N ALA A 76 -1.55 -9.10 -10.77
CA ALA A 76 -1.77 -7.67 -10.57
C ALA A 76 -2.00 -7.32 -9.10
N GLU A 77 -2.78 -8.14 -8.38
CA GLU A 77 -3.03 -7.90 -6.97
C GLU A 77 -1.74 -8.04 -6.13
N ILE A 78 -0.89 -8.98 -6.48
CA ILE A 78 0.41 -9.11 -5.82
C ILE A 78 1.24 -7.84 -6.02
N LYS A 79 1.25 -7.31 -7.23
CA LYS A 79 1.96 -6.06 -7.54
C LYS A 79 1.39 -4.89 -6.73
N VAL A 80 0.08 -4.78 -6.68
CA VAL A 80 -0.59 -3.73 -5.91
C VAL A 80 -0.23 -3.83 -4.43
N SER A 81 -0.24 -5.04 -3.87
CA SER A 81 0.08 -5.20 -2.45
C SER A 81 1.50 -4.74 -2.14
N LYS A 82 2.45 -5.02 -3.04
CA LYS A 82 3.81 -4.58 -2.85
C LYS A 82 3.94 -3.06 -2.89
N GLU A 83 3.27 -2.43 -3.83
CA GLU A 83 3.27 -0.97 -3.92
C GLU A 83 2.64 -0.32 -2.69
N LEU A 84 1.57 -0.91 -2.18
CA LEU A 84 0.92 -0.42 -0.97
C LEU A 84 1.81 -0.60 0.27
N GLU A 85 2.52 -1.72 0.36
CA GLU A 85 3.46 -1.94 1.45
C GLU A 85 4.58 -0.92 1.44
N ASP A 86 5.11 -0.60 0.26
CA ASP A 86 6.14 0.41 0.12
C ASP A 86 5.63 1.79 0.55
N LYS A 87 4.41 2.12 0.16
CA LYS A 87 3.78 3.38 0.56
C LYS A 87 3.56 3.43 2.07
N LEU A 88 3.13 2.32 2.66
CA LEU A 88 2.89 2.25 4.08
C LEU A 88 4.18 2.50 4.86
N HIS A 89 5.27 1.86 4.43
CA HIS A 89 6.57 2.09 5.05
C HIS A 89 6.99 3.56 4.96
N MET A 90 6.74 4.18 3.84
CA MET A 90 7.06 5.60 3.66
C MET A 90 6.25 6.47 4.61
N VAL A 91 4.95 6.23 4.71
CA VAL A 91 4.07 7.00 5.59
C VAL A 91 4.46 6.81 7.05
N GLU A 92 4.72 5.58 7.45
CA GLU A 92 5.14 5.27 8.82
C GLU A 92 6.46 5.95 9.16
N SER A 93 7.37 6.01 8.20
CA SER A 93 8.64 6.70 8.35
C SER A 93 8.43 8.20 8.62
N ILE A 94 7.51 8.81 7.90
CA ILE A 94 7.18 10.23 8.10
C ILE A 94 6.55 10.44 9.47
N GLU A 95 5.66 9.55 9.89
CA GLU A 95 5.03 9.66 11.21
C GLU A 95 6.05 9.61 12.35
N ILE A 96 7.04 8.73 12.23
CA ILE A 96 8.08 8.60 13.24
C ILE A 96 8.92 9.89 13.33
N CYS A 97 9.17 10.53 12.20
CA CYS A 97 10.00 11.72 12.13
C CYS A 97 9.30 13.00 12.58
N GLN A 98 8.02 12.93 12.84
CA GLN A 98 7.29 14.09 13.37
C GLN A 98 7.60 14.27 14.85
#